data_eb938452258006aecf2e57bb8536789b
#
_entry.id   eb938452258006aecf2e57bb8536789b
#
_cell.length_a   1.000
_cell.length_b   1.000
_cell.length_c   1.000
_cell.angle_alpha   90.00
_cell.angle_beta   90.00
_cell.angle_gamma   90.00
#
_symmetry.space_group_name_H-M   'P 1'
#
loop_
_entity.id
_entity.type
_entity.pdbx_description
1 polymer ?
#
loop_
_entity_poly.entity_id
_entity_poly.type
_entity_poly.pdbx_seq_one_letter_code
_entity_poly.pdbx_strand_id
1 'polypeptide(L)'
;MIRRRRLIYNTALLTVSSLLMSCIGMAFQVWLVGRIGSAGIGLYQLVLSVTNLLATFAISGIRFASTRLVSEELGLENPGGIRSAMRRCLGYASFFGAAAGAIMWLLAEPIGFLWIGDARTVMSLRLSAISMPCISLCSSVSGYFTACGRVWKPTLVHFAEQLLGIALVAVCLSAVPAGDIEKSCAAVTLGRVAADVISLILMGIVYLADRHRHYGEPAPSGGLTARMLRIAVPLAVSAYARSALSTLQHLLVPRGLKSAGYSA
;
A
#
# COMPACT_ATOMS: atom_id res chain seq x y z
N MET A 1 -24.40 24.77 6.83
CA MET A 1 -23.28 24.88 7.82
C MET A 1 -22.66 23.55 8.24
N ILE A 2 -23.44 22.52 8.54
CA ILE A 2 -22.98 21.20 9.03
C ILE A 2 -22.02 20.50 8.04
N ARG A 3 -22.29 20.55 6.74
CA ARG A 3 -21.46 19.92 5.69
C ARG A 3 -20.06 20.55 5.59
N ARG A 4 -19.95 21.87 5.75
CA ARG A 4 -18.69 22.62 5.72
C ARG A 4 -17.81 22.33 6.94
N ARG A 5 -18.39 22.21 8.14
CA ARG A 5 -17.69 21.82 9.36
C ARG A 5 -17.12 20.40 9.27
N ARG A 6 -17.88 19.45 8.71
CA ARG A 6 -17.40 18.06 8.51
C ARG A 6 -16.25 17.99 7.49
N LEU A 7 -16.30 18.80 6.41
CA LEU A 7 -15.21 18.89 5.45
C LEU A 7 -13.93 19.43 6.09
N ILE A 8 -14.02 20.54 6.81
CA ILE A 8 -12.86 21.13 7.51
C ILE A 8 -12.28 20.15 8.52
N TYR A 9 -13.12 19.49 9.32
CA TYR A 9 -12.69 18.48 10.30
C TYR A 9 -11.99 17.31 9.63
N ASN A 10 -12.53 16.73 8.54
CA ASN A 10 -11.93 15.61 7.83
C ASN A 10 -10.59 16.02 7.19
N THR A 11 -10.51 17.22 6.64
CA THR A 11 -9.26 17.73 6.05
C THR A 11 -8.21 17.96 7.12
N ALA A 12 -8.56 18.61 8.23
CA ALA A 12 -7.65 18.83 9.36
C ALA A 12 -7.16 17.48 9.95
N LEU A 13 -8.09 16.53 10.15
CA LEU A 13 -7.74 15.18 10.62
C LEU A 13 -6.73 14.50 9.70
N LEU A 14 -6.97 14.52 8.38
CA LEU A 14 -6.04 13.92 7.41
C LEU A 14 -4.67 14.60 7.42
N THR A 15 -4.64 15.93 7.49
CA THR A 15 -3.37 16.69 7.50
C THR A 15 -2.58 16.39 8.77
N VAL A 16 -3.21 16.48 9.93
CA VAL A 16 -2.54 16.19 11.22
C VAL A 16 -2.07 14.74 11.28
N SER A 17 -2.92 13.79 10.87
CA SER A 17 -2.54 12.37 10.84
C SER A 17 -1.36 12.12 9.90
N SER A 18 -1.35 12.76 8.72
CA SER A 18 -0.26 12.64 7.74
C SER A 18 1.06 13.18 8.30
N LEU A 19 1.03 14.33 8.99
CA LEU A 19 2.22 14.90 9.63
C LEU A 19 2.75 14.01 10.76
N LEU A 20 1.87 13.52 11.62
CA LEU A 20 2.23 12.59 12.70
C LEU A 20 2.85 11.31 12.15
N MET A 21 2.23 10.71 11.11
CA MET A 21 2.76 9.52 10.46
C MET A 21 4.14 9.77 9.84
N SER A 22 4.36 10.93 9.23
CA SER A 22 5.64 11.31 8.66
C SER A 22 6.72 11.48 9.73
N CYS A 23 6.39 12.11 10.86
CA CYS A 23 7.32 12.24 12.00
C CYS A 23 7.69 10.88 12.59
N ILE A 24 6.71 10.00 12.81
CA ILE A 24 6.94 8.63 13.32
C ILE A 24 7.77 7.84 12.32
N GLY A 25 7.49 7.95 11.02
CA GLY A 25 8.24 7.29 9.96
C GLY A 25 9.69 7.74 9.90
N MET A 26 9.97 9.05 10.03
CA MET A 26 11.34 9.57 10.10
C MET A 26 12.08 9.09 11.35
N ALA A 27 11.46 9.16 12.52
CA ALA A 27 12.04 8.66 13.76
C ALA A 27 12.40 7.17 13.66
N PHE A 28 11.48 6.37 13.10
CA PHE A 28 11.74 4.95 12.84
C PHE A 28 12.89 4.73 11.86
N GLN A 29 12.98 5.52 10.79
CA GLN A 29 14.07 5.40 9.82
C GLN A 29 15.43 5.72 10.44
N VAL A 30 15.51 6.76 11.28
CA VAL A 30 16.74 7.09 12.02
C VAL A 30 17.13 5.95 12.97
N TRP A 31 16.16 5.41 13.71
CA TRP A 31 16.41 4.25 14.58
C TRP A 31 16.89 3.03 13.78
N LEU A 32 16.29 2.77 12.63
CA LEU A 32 16.63 1.64 11.77
C LEU A 32 18.05 1.76 11.22
N VAL A 33 18.48 2.97 10.79
CA VAL A 33 19.87 3.23 10.36
C VAL A 33 20.86 2.88 11.46
N GLY A 34 20.56 3.24 12.71
CA GLY A 34 21.41 2.90 13.86
C GLY A 34 21.52 1.40 14.14
N ARG A 35 20.54 0.60 13.67
CA ARG A 35 20.50 -0.87 13.91
C ARG A 35 21.14 -1.68 12.80
N ILE A 36 20.86 -1.37 11.53
CA ILE A 36 21.29 -2.17 10.38
C ILE A 36 22.44 -1.51 9.59
N GLY A 37 22.84 -0.31 10.00
CA GLY A 37 23.92 0.44 9.36
C GLY A 37 23.53 1.05 8.00
N SER A 38 24.42 1.88 7.44
CA SER A 38 24.19 2.57 6.16
C SER A 38 24.05 1.61 4.98
N ALA A 39 24.86 0.55 4.93
CA ALA A 39 24.78 -0.46 3.88
C ALA A 39 23.45 -1.23 3.89
N GLY A 40 22.97 -1.63 5.08
CA GLY A 40 21.70 -2.31 5.24
C GLY A 40 20.51 -1.43 4.86
N ILE A 41 20.52 -0.14 5.24
CA ILE A 41 19.45 0.78 4.86
C ILE A 41 19.44 1.04 3.35
N GLY A 42 20.61 1.15 2.72
CA GLY A 42 20.74 1.30 1.28
C GLY A 42 20.08 0.11 0.53
N LEU A 43 20.39 -1.11 0.95
CA LEU A 43 19.80 -2.32 0.40
C LEU A 43 18.27 -2.33 0.60
N TYR A 44 17.80 -2.01 1.78
CA TYR A 44 16.36 -1.94 2.09
C TYR A 44 15.63 -0.88 1.26
N GLN A 45 16.23 0.28 1.01
CA GLN A 45 15.65 1.33 0.16
C GLN A 45 15.49 0.88 -1.30
N LEU A 46 16.41 0.07 -1.82
CA LEU A 46 16.28 -0.51 -3.16
C LEU A 46 15.12 -1.51 -3.21
N VAL A 47 14.97 -2.38 -2.19
CA VAL A 47 13.80 -3.27 -2.06
C VAL A 47 12.51 -2.47 -1.99
N LEU A 48 12.46 -1.41 -1.20
CA LEU A 48 11.29 -0.53 -1.08
C LEU A 48 10.93 0.14 -2.41
N SER A 49 11.90 0.56 -3.22
CA SER A 49 11.64 1.19 -4.52
C SER A 49 10.91 0.24 -5.46
N VAL A 50 11.35 -1.02 -5.55
CA VAL A 50 10.69 -2.06 -6.34
C VAL A 50 9.31 -2.40 -5.77
N THR A 51 9.23 -2.55 -4.44
CA THR A 51 7.97 -2.82 -3.73
C THR A 51 6.93 -1.74 -4.00
N ASN A 52 7.31 -0.46 -3.93
CA ASN A 52 6.42 0.68 -4.21
C ASN A 52 5.95 0.73 -5.66
N LEU A 53 6.82 0.37 -6.63
CA LEU A 53 6.43 0.26 -8.04
C LEU A 53 5.33 -0.79 -8.22
N LEU A 54 5.53 -1.99 -7.68
CA LEU A 54 4.57 -3.08 -7.79
C LEU A 54 3.32 -2.86 -6.93
N ALA A 55 3.43 -2.20 -5.78
CA ALA A 55 2.27 -1.76 -5.00
C ALA A 55 1.41 -0.77 -5.80
N THR A 56 2.01 0.15 -6.55
CA THR A 56 1.28 1.06 -7.45
C THR A 56 0.53 0.27 -8.53
N PHE A 57 1.14 -0.78 -9.08
CA PHE A 57 0.49 -1.69 -10.02
C PHE A 57 -0.64 -2.48 -9.33
N ALA A 58 -0.44 -3.00 -8.13
CA ALA A 58 -1.45 -3.71 -7.34
C ALA A 58 -2.69 -2.85 -7.08
N ILE A 59 -2.51 -1.57 -6.70
CA ILE A 59 -3.60 -0.63 -6.43
C ILE A 59 -4.36 -0.29 -7.72
N SER A 60 -3.66 -0.11 -8.84
CA SER A 60 -4.24 0.09 -10.18
C SER A 60 -5.47 1.03 -10.22
N GLY A 61 -5.41 2.15 -9.48
CA GLY A 61 -6.46 3.16 -9.46
C GLY A 61 -7.75 2.78 -8.73
N ILE A 62 -7.82 1.57 -8.12
CA ILE A 62 -9.06 1.03 -7.52
C ILE A 62 -9.60 1.89 -6.38
N ARG A 63 -8.74 2.58 -5.62
CA ARG A 63 -9.16 3.47 -4.53
C ARG A 63 -10.10 4.57 -5.03
N PHE A 64 -9.77 5.19 -6.14
CA PHE A 64 -10.59 6.26 -6.74
C PHE A 64 -11.83 5.70 -7.41
N ALA A 65 -11.73 4.54 -8.08
CA ALA A 65 -12.86 3.88 -8.69
C ALA A 65 -13.90 3.45 -7.65
N SER A 66 -13.47 2.85 -6.53
CA SER A 66 -14.37 2.48 -5.44
C SER A 66 -15.01 3.71 -4.78
N THR A 67 -14.24 4.79 -4.55
CA THR A 67 -14.79 6.05 -4.01
C THR A 67 -15.89 6.60 -4.92
N ARG A 68 -15.64 6.67 -6.22
CA ARG A 68 -16.60 7.24 -7.16
C ARG A 68 -17.83 6.38 -7.33
N LEU A 69 -17.68 5.06 -7.57
CA LEU A 69 -18.81 4.16 -7.73
C LEU A 69 -19.71 4.12 -6.49
N VAL A 70 -19.11 4.04 -5.31
CA VAL A 70 -19.86 4.04 -4.06
C VAL A 70 -20.55 5.38 -3.82
N SER A 71 -19.91 6.51 -4.16
CA SER A 71 -20.54 7.85 -4.04
C SER A 71 -21.71 8.01 -5.00
N GLU A 72 -21.63 7.47 -6.21
CA GLU A 72 -22.73 7.49 -7.19
C GLU A 72 -23.93 6.67 -6.68
N GLU A 73 -23.70 5.45 -6.18
CA GLU A 73 -24.79 4.61 -5.64
C GLU A 73 -25.38 5.16 -4.31
N LEU A 74 -24.55 5.82 -3.48
CA LEU A 74 -25.02 6.55 -2.30
C LEU A 74 -25.93 7.73 -2.69
N GLY A 75 -25.58 8.46 -3.76
CA GLY A 75 -26.40 9.56 -4.27
C GLY A 75 -27.75 9.11 -4.86
N LEU A 76 -27.82 7.87 -5.35
CA LEU A 76 -29.04 7.23 -5.83
C LEU A 76 -29.86 6.53 -4.73
N GLU A 77 -29.41 6.61 -3.48
CA GLU A 77 -30.02 5.91 -2.33
C GLU A 77 -30.20 4.40 -2.57
N ASN A 78 -29.26 3.78 -3.32
CA ASN A 78 -29.32 2.38 -3.73
C ASN A 78 -28.35 1.51 -2.91
N PRO A 79 -28.74 0.96 -1.75
CA PRO A 79 -27.85 0.15 -0.91
C PRO A 79 -27.42 -1.16 -1.59
N GLY A 80 -28.25 -1.75 -2.44
CA GLY A 80 -27.91 -2.93 -3.23
C GLY A 80 -26.84 -2.65 -4.27
N GLY A 81 -26.87 -1.45 -4.87
CA GLY A 81 -25.87 -0.96 -5.81
C GLY A 81 -24.48 -0.80 -5.14
N ILE A 82 -24.45 -0.26 -3.92
CA ILE A 82 -23.21 -0.12 -3.13
C ILE A 82 -22.54 -1.50 -2.92
N ARG A 83 -23.32 -2.51 -2.52
CA ARG A 83 -22.82 -3.87 -2.32
C ARG A 83 -22.28 -4.48 -3.61
N SER A 84 -22.99 -4.29 -4.71
CA SER A 84 -22.60 -4.79 -6.03
C SER A 84 -21.32 -4.10 -6.54
N ALA A 85 -21.20 -2.79 -6.36
CA ALA A 85 -20.02 -2.01 -6.69
C ALA A 85 -18.81 -2.48 -5.90
N MET A 86 -18.93 -2.60 -4.57
CA MET A 86 -17.83 -3.05 -3.72
C MET A 86 -17.39 -4.47 -4.00
N ARG A 87 -18.32 -5.41 -4.30
CA ARG A 87 -17.94 -6.77 -4.70
C ARG A 87 -17.07 -6.80 -5.95
N ARG A 88 -17.37 -5.94 -6.93
CA ARG A 88 -16.57 -5.82 -8.16
C ARG A 88 -15.22 -5.14 -7.90
N CYS A 89 -15.22 -4.08 -7.08
CA CYS A 89 -13.99 -3.40 -6.70
C CYS A 89 -13.03 -4.32 -5.91
N LEU A 90 -13.55 -5.13 -4.99
CA LEU A 90 -12.76 -6.12 -4.26
C LEU A 90 -12.25 -7.23 -5.18
N GLY A 91 -13.07 -7.72 -6.14
CA GLY A 91 -12.62 -8.69 -7.14
C GLY A 91 -11.49 -8.15 -8.01
N TYR A 92 -11.62 -6.91 -8.47
CA TYR A 92 -10.56 -6.22 -9.22
C TYR A 92 -9.29 -6.06 -8.38
N ALA A 93 -9.42 -5.60 -7.13
CA ALA A 93 -8.31 -5.43 -6.21
C ALA A 93 -7.59 -6.76 -5.92
N SER A 94 -8.35 -7.85 -5.72
CA SER A 94 -7.78 -9.20 -5.55
C SER A 94 -7.01 -9.65 -6.78
N PHE A 95 -7.55 -9.44 -7.98
CA PHE A 95 -6.89 -9.83 -9.23
C PHE A 95 -5.57 -9.07 -9.44
N PHE A 96 -5.60 -7.75 -9.38
CA PHE A 96 -4.38 -6.94 -9.58
C PHE A 96 -3.38 -7.10 -8.45
N GLY A 97 -3.84 -7.24 -7.20
CA GLY A 97 -2.99 -7.54 -6.06
C GLY A 97 -2.30 -8.88 -6.16
N ALA A 98 -3.04 -9.95 -6.54
CA ALA A 98 -2.47 -11.27 -6.75
C ALA A 98 -1.52 -11.29 -7.96
N ALA A 99 -1.86 -10.62 -9.05
CA ALA A 99 -1.00 -10.50 -10.22
C ALA A 99 0.32 -9.78 -9.88
N ALA A 100 0.25 -8.66 -9.14
CA ALA A 100 1.45 -7.95 -8.69
C ALA A 100 2.32 -8.82 -7.76
N GLY A 101 1.69 -9.54 -6.83
CA GLY A 101 2.39 -10.49 -5.96
C GLY A 101 3.05 -11.61 -6.74
N ALA A 102 2.35 -12.21 -7.70
CA ALA A 102 2.90 -13.26 -8.56
C ALA A 102 4.08 -12.74 -9.41
N ILE A 103 3.93 -11.57 -10.02
CA ILE A 103 5.01 -10.90 -10.77
C ILE A 103 6.23 -10.68 -9.87
N MET A 104 6.01 -10.14 -8.66
CA MET A 104 7.10 -9.90 -7.71
C MET A 104 7.79 -11.18 -7.27
N TRP A 105 7.02 -12.23 -7.00
CA TRP A 105 7.57 -13.53 -6.59
C TRP A 105 8.40 -14.17 -7.71
N LEU A 106 7.86 -14.20 -8.94
CA LEU A 106 8.52 -14.82 -10.09
C LEU A 106 9.75 -14.02 -10.56
N LEU A 107 9.67 -12.68 -10.49
CA LEU A 107 10.75 -11.81 -10.94
C LEU A 107 11.70 -11.40 -9.80
N ALA A 108 11.55 -11.93 -8.58
CA ALA A 108 12.41 -11.59 -7.45
C ALA A 108 13.89 -11.87 -7.73
N GLU A 109 14.22 -13.00 -8.36
CA GLU A 109 15.61 -13.35 -8.75
C GLU A 109 16.17 -12.40 -9.82
N PRO A 110 15.56 -12.26 -11.02
CA PRO A 110 16.08 -11.34 -12.02
C PRO A 110 16.12 -9.89 -11.54
N ILE A 111 15.17 -9.44 -10.72
CA ILE A 111 15.21 -8.09 -10.14
C ILE A 111 16.39 -7.95 -9.17
N GLY A 112 16.59 -8.93 -8.27
CA GLY A 112 17.69 -8.92 -7.31
C GLY A 112 19.05 -8.92 -7.99
N PHE A 113 19.26 -9.82 -8.97
CA PHE A 113 20.54 -9.97 -9.64
C PHE A 113 20.83 -8.91 -10.71
N LEU A 114 19.82 -8.59 -11.57
CA LEU A 114 20.05 -7.73 -12.74
C LEU A 114 19.75 -6.25 -12.45
N TRP A 115 18.73 -5.96 -11.67
CA TRP A 115 18.32 -4.58 -11.40
C TRP A 115 19.01 -4.00 -10.17
N ILE A 116 18.98 -4.72 -9.07
CA ILE A 116 19.58 -4.25 -7.80
C ILE A 116 21.09 -4.57 -7.80
N GLY A 117 21.47 -5.73 -8.37
CA GLY A 117 22.85 -6.18 -8.39
C GLY A 117 23.31 -6.79 -7.04
N ASP A 118 22.36 -7.20 -6.19
CA ASP A 118 22.65 -7.84 -4.91
C ASP A 118 21.66 -8.98 -4.63
N ALA A 119 22.17 -10.20 -4.59
CA ALA A 119 21.38 -11.41 -4.33
C ALA A 119 20.66 -11.43 -2.99
N ARG A 120 21.18 -10.70 -1.99
CA ARG A 120 20.61 -10.60 -0.63
C ARG A 120 19.22 -9.99 -0.60
N THR A 121 18.79 -9.31 -1.65
CA THR A 121 17.47 -8.69 -1.76
C THR A 121 16.37 -9.66 -2.15
N VAL A 122 16.71 -10.82 -2.73
CA VAL A 122 15.74 -11.78 -3.30
C VAL A 122 14.75 -12.26 -2.25
N MET A 123 15.23 -12.61 -1.06
CA MET A 123 14.37 -13.05 0.05
C MET A 123 13.39 -11.95 0.48
N SER A 124 13.87 -10.73 0.62
CA SER A 124 13.04 -9.56 0.98
C SER A 124 11.99 -9.26 -0.09
N LEU A 125 12.34 -9.37 -1.38
CA LEU A 125 11.40 -9.20 -2.49
C LEU A 125 10.30 -10.28 -2.47
N ARG A 126 10.66 -11.54 -2.26
CA ARG A 126 9.70 -12.63 -2.15
C ARG A 126 8.74 -12.44 -0.97
N LEU A 127 9.24 -12.01 0.18
CA LEU A 127 8.39 -11.68 1.34
C LEU A 127 7.43 -10.54 1.01
N SER A 128 7.91 -9.46 0.37
CA SER A 128 7.07 -8.32 -0.02
C SER A 128 5.96 -8.67 -1.02
N ALA A 129 6.09 -9.78 -1.77
CA ALA A 129 5.04 -10.24 -2.67
C ALA A 129 3.71 -10.53 -1.94
N ILE A 130 3.78 -10.99 -0.69
CA ILE A 130 2.61 -11.28 0.16
C ILE A 130 1.84 -10.00 0.51
N SER A 131 2.50 -8.85 0.61
CA SER A 131 1.85 -7.56 0.89
C SER A 131 1.00 -7.05 -0.27
N MET A 132 1.27 -7.45 -1.52
CA MET A 132 0.61 -6.88 -2.70
C MET A 132 -0.92 -7.02 -2.68
N PRO A 133 -1.51 -8.22 -2.46
CA PRO A 133 -2.95 -8.35 -2.35
C PRO A 133 -3.51 -7.62 -1.12
N CYS A 134 -2.75 -7.57 -0.01
CA CYS A 134 -3.18 -6.86 1.20
C CYS A 134 -3.34 -5.36 0.95
N ILE A 135 -2.34 -4.73 0.33
CA ILE A 135 -2.32 -3.30 -0.01
C ILE A 135 -3.47 -2.96 -0.97
N SER A 136 -3.68 -3.79 -1.99
CA SER A 136 -4.74 -3.57 -2.99
C SER A 136 -6.14 -3.62 -2.37
N LEU A 137 -6.43 -4.65 -1.56
CA LEU A 137 -7.71 -4.81 -0.87
C LEU A 137 -7.96 -3.68 0.13
N CYS A 138 -6.98 -3.33 0.97
CA CYS A 138 -7.07 -2.21 1.90
C CYS A 138 -7.36 -0.89 1.16
N SER A 139 -6.73 -0.68 0.00
CA SER A 139 -6.94 0.50 -0.84
C SER A 139 -8.38 0.59 -1.36
N SER A 140 -8.96 -0.52 -1.81
CA SER A 140 -10.36 -0.59 -2.25
C SER A 140 -11.34 -0.25 -1.12
N VAL A 141 -11.14 -0.82 0.07
CA VAL A 141 -11.98 -0.58 1.26
C VAL A 141 -11.81 0.86 1.78
N SER A 142 -10.60 1.41 1.72
CA SER A 142 -10.33 2.82 2.06
C SER A 142 -11.13 3.77 1.15
N GLY A 143 -11.27 3.43 -0.15
CA GLY A 143 -12.13 4.14 -1.09
C GLY A 143 -13.60 4.16 -0.68
N TYR A 144 -14.13 3.03 -0.20
CA TYR A 144 -15.49 2.93 0.34
C TYR A 144 -15.72 3.90 1.51
N PHE A 145 -14.83 3.89 2.51
CA PHE A 145 -14.96 4.80 3.66
C PHE A 145 -14.83 6.27 3.28
N THR A 146 -14.02 6.57 2.27
CA THR A 146 -13.89 7.92 1.71
C THR A 146 -15.21 8.37 1.09
N ALA A 147 -15.87 7.52 0.32
CA ALA A 147 -17.19 7.78 -0.26
C ALA A 147 -18.28 8.00 0.80
N CYS A 148 -18.25 7.21 1.87
CA CYS A 148 -19.17 7.34 2.99
C CYS A 148 -18.89 8.55 3.91
N GLY A 149 -17.85 9.35 3.66
CA GLY A 149 -17.43 10.47 4.49
C GLY A 149 -16.87 10.07 5.87
N ARG A 150 -16.46 8.81 6.03
CA ARG A 150 -15.94 8.22 7.29
C ARG A 150 -14.44 7.98 7.21
N VAL A 151 -13.71 8.98 6.76
CA VAL A 151 -12.25 8.90 6.48
C VAL A 151 -11.43 8.57 7.73
N TRP A 152 -11.93 8.88 8.91
CA TRP A 152 -11.26 8.59 10.18
C TRP A 152 -11.02 7.10 10.42
N LYS A 153 -11.89 6.20 9.90
CA LYS A 153 -11.76 4.75 10.09
C LYS A 153 -10.51 4.18 9.41
N PRO A 154 -10.31 4.35 8.08
CA PRO A 154 -9.08 3.91 7.44
C PRO A 154 -7.84 4.63 7.99
N THR A 155 -7.96 5.90 8.40
CA THR A 155 -6.84 6.64 9.01
C THR A 155 -6.39 5.98 10.31
N LEU A 156 -7.31 5.57 11.19
CA LEU A 156 -6.97 4.84 12.41
C LEU A 156 -6.32 3.49 12.12
N VAL A 157 -6.81 2.74 11.13
CA VAL A 157 -6.22 1.45 10.76
C VAL A 157 -4.80 1.66 10.24
N HIS A 158 -4.55 2.65 9.37
CA HIS A 158 -3.20 2.95 8.88
C HIS A 158 -2.26 3.42 9.99
N PHE A 159 -2.77 4.16 10.98
CA PHE A 159 -1.99 4.55 12.14
C PHE A 159 -1.59 3.33 13.00
N ALA A 160 -2.55 2.44 13.25
CA ALA A 160 -2.29 1.17 13.94
C ALA A 160 -1.30 0.30 13.17
N GLU A 161 -1.45 0.18 11.85
CA GLU A 161 -0.53 -0.52 10.96
C GLU A 161 0.90 0.01 11.09
N GLN A 162 1.09 1.32 11.10
CA GLN A 162 2.42 1.92 11.22
C GLN A 162 3.07 1.62 12.57
N LEU A 163 2.32 1.76 13.66
CA LEU A 163 2.83 1.45 15.01
C LEU A 163 3.14 -0.05 15.17
N LEU A 164 2.23 -0.91 14.71
CA LEU A 164 2.43 -2.36 14.71
C LEU A 164 3.62 -2.75 13.83
N GLY A 165 3.78 -2.14 12.66
CA GLY A 165 4.92 -2.36 11.77
C GLY A 165 6.24 -2.05 12.46
N ILE A 166 6.34 -0.91 13.15
CA ILE A 166 7.53 -0.55 13.93
C ILE A 166 7.80 -1.58 15.02
N ALA A 167 6.78 -1.96 15.80
CA ALA A 167 6.92 -2.93 16.88
C ALA A 167 7.34 -4.32 16.34
N LEU A 168 6.70 -4.80 15.29
CA LEU A 168 7.01 -6.09 14.68
C LEU A 168 8.41 -6.10 14.04
N VAL A 169 8.81 -5.03 13.36
CA VAL A 169 10.18 -4.90 12.85
C VAL A 169 11.19 -4.93 13.99
N ALA A 170 10.94 -4.22 15.10
CA ALA A 170 11.82 -4.23 16.25
C ALA A 170 11.97 -5.64 16.86
N VAL A 171 10.86 -6.37 16.96
CA VAL A 171 10.85 -7.77 17.44
C VAL A 171 11.59 -8.69 16.47
N CYS A 172 11.29 -8.64 15.17
CA CYS A 172 11.96 -9.48 14.18
C CYS A 172 13.48 -9.19 14.14
N LEU A 173 13.85 -7.92 14.23
CA LEU A 173 15.26 -7.51 14.19
C LEU A 173 16.02 -7.90 15.47
N SER A 174 15.35 -8.00 16.62
CA SER A 174 15.97 -8.46 17.86
C SER A 174 16.38 -9.94 17.83
N ALA A 175 15.74 -10.73 16.96
CA ALA A 175 16.04 -12.15 16.77
C ALA A 175 17.20 -12.40 15.77
N VAL A 176 17.68 -11.36 15.09
CA VAL A 176 18.74 -11.49 14.07
C VAL A 176 20.11 -11.10 14.69
N PRO A 177 21.18 -11.93 14.47
CA PRO A 177 22.53 -11.58 14.90
C PRO A 177 23.02 -10.29 14.25
N ALA A 178 23.75 -9.47 15.03
CA ALA A 178 24.35 -8.25 14.53
C ALA A 178 25.38 -8.54 13.43
N GLY A 179 25.28 -7.82 12.30
CA GLY A 179 26.23 -7.92 11.18
C GLY A 179 25.74 -8.72 9.96
N ASP A 180 24.63 -9.46 10.06
CA ASP A 180 24.04 -10.16 8.91
C ASP A 180 23.03 -9.22 8.20
N ILE A 181 23.49 -8.55 7.15
CA ILE A 181 22.70 -7.56 6.41
C ILE A 181 21.50 -8.23 5.71
N GLU A 182 21.68 -9.42 5.15
CA GLU A 182 20.63 -10.15 4.45
C GLU A 182 19.47 -10.49 5.39
N LYS A 183 19.77 -11.13 6.52
CA LYS A 183 18.76 -11.49 7.51
C LYS A 183 18.14 -10.25 8.16
N SER A 184 18.90 -9.20 8.36
CA SER A 184 18.36 -7.93 8.88
C SER A 184 17.36 -7.29 7.91
N CYS A 185 17.69 -7.24 6.62
CA CYS A 185 16.77 -6.74 5.59
C CYS A 185 15.50 -7.61 5.49
N ALA A 186 15.65 -8.94 5.51
CA ALA A 186 14.53 -9.87 5.50
C ALA A 186 13.65 -9.74 6.76
N ALA A 187 14.25 -9.56 7.95
CA ALA A 187 13.51 -9.35 9.21
C ALA A 187 12.70 -8.05 9.19
N VAL A 188 13.28 -6.95 8.70
CA VAL A 188 12.57 -5.67 8.53
C VAL A 188 11.38 -5.85 7.58
N THR A 189 11.60 -6.52 6.45
CA THR A 189 10.55 -6.79 5.47
C THR A 189 9.46 -7.70 6.05
N LEU A 190 9.83 -8.75 6.78
CA LEU A 190 8.88 -9.66 7.43
C LEU A 190 7.99 -8.93 8.44
N GLY A 191 8.57 -8.08 9.29
CA GLY A 191 7.81 -7.28 10.24
C GLY A 191 6.82 -6.34 9.54
N ARG A 192 7.21 -5.75 8.42
CA ARG A 192 6.35 -4.91 7.59
C ARG A 192 5.21 -5.69 6.95
N VAL A 193 5.50 -6.84 6.32
CA VAL A 193 4.50 -7.73 5.72
C VAL A 193 3.49 -8.21 6.76
N ALA A 194 3.94 -8.58 7.95
CA ALA A 194 3.05 -8.97 9.03
C ALA A 194 2.09 -7.83 9.42
N ALA A 195 2.58 -6.59 9.48
CA ALA A 195 1.74 -5.41 9.72
C ALA A 195 0.71 -5.19 8.61
N ASP A 196 1.07 -5.37 7.34
CA ASP A 196 0.16 -5.25 6.20
C ASP A 196 -0.97 -6.30 6.25
N VAL A 197 -0.65 -7.54 6.65
CA VAL A 197 -1.65 -8.61 6.85
C VAL A 197 -2.60 -8.27 8.00
N ILE A 198 -2.07 -7.81 9.13
CA ILE A 198 -2.90 -7.40 10.27
C ILE A 198 -3.78 -6.20 9.89
N SER A 199 -3.24 -5.24 9.14
CA SER A 199 -3.99 -4.10 8.61
C SER A 199 -5.15 -4.54 7.73
N LEU A 200 -4.95 -5.54 6.85
CA LEU A 200 -6.03 -6.10 6.04
C LEU A 200 -7.13 -6.72 6.91
N ILE A 201 -6.77 -7.47 7.95
CA ILE A 201 -7.73 -8.06 8.88
C ILE A 201 -8.53 -6.97 9.60
N LEU A 202 -7.86 -5.96 10.16
CA LEU A 202 -8.50 -4.84 10.84
C LEU A 202 -9.42 -4.06 9.90
N MET A 203 -8.94 -3.75 8.69
CA MET A 203 -9.73 -3.05 7.67
C MET A 203 -10.95 -3.88 7.25
N GLY A 204 -10.80 -5.20 7.12
CA GLY A 204 -11.88 -6.14 6.85
C GLY A 204 -12.93 -6.15 7.95
N ILE A 205 -12.53 -6.23 9.22
CA ILE A 205 -13.44 -6.19 10.38
C ILE A 205 -14.22 -4.88 10.38
N VAL A 206 -13.54 -3.74 10.24
CA VAL A 206 -14.17 -2.41 10.22
C VAL A 206 -15.16 -2.28 9.05
N TYR A 207 -14.81 -2.83 7.88
CA TYR A 207 -15.67 -2.84 6.71
C TYR A 207 -16.91 -3.73 6.92
N LEU A 208 -16.73 -4.95 7.43
CA LEU A 208 -17.84 -5.87 7.70
C LEU A 208 -18.81 -5.30 8.73
N ALA A 209 -18.29 -4.68 9.79
CA ALA A 209 -19.12 -4.00 10.80
C ALA A 209 -19.90 -2.80 10.23
N ASP A 210 -19.33 -2.07 9.26
CA ASP A 210 -19.98 -0.93 8.63
C ASP A 210 -20.98 -1.34 7.55
N ARG A 211 -20.70 -2.42 6.83
CA ARG A 211 -21.53 -2.96 5.76
C ARG A 211 -22.95 -3.28 6.21
N HIS A 212 -23.12 -3.72 7.46
CA HIS A 212 -24.44 -4.03 8.02
C HIS A 212 -25.37 -2.81 8.09
N ARG A 213 -24.86 -1.59 8.00
CA ARG A 213 -25.67 -0.37 8.00
C ARG A 213 -26.33 -0.07 6.64
N HIS A 214 -25.88 -0.71 5.57
CA HIS A 214 -26.41 -0.55 4.21
C HIS A 214 -27.00 -1.90 3.75
N TYR A 215 -28.12 -2.31 4.40
CA TYR A 215 -28.84 -3.50 4.01
C TYR A 215 -29.61 -3.27 2.71
N GLY A 216 -29.27 -4.01 1.67
CA GLY A 216 -30.02 -4.10 0.42
C GLY A 216 -29.60 -5.37 -0.31
N GLU A 217 -30.54 -6.03 -1.00
CA GLU A 217 -30.20 -7.12 -1.91
C GLU A 217 -29.33 -6.60 -3.05
N PRO A 218 -28.37 -7.41 -3.57
CA PRO A 218 -27.54 -7.00 -4.69
C PRO A 218 -28.42 -6.65 -5.90
N ALA A 219 -28.56 -5.38 -6.23
CA ALA A 219 -29.32 -4.98 -7.41
C ALA A 219 -28.51 -5.31 -8.68
N PRO A 220 -29.14 -5.83 -9.73
CA PRO A 220 -28.53 -6.05 -11.03
C PRO A 220 -28.28 -4.69 -11.69
N SER A 221 -27.14 -4.07 -11.41
CA SER A 221 -26.74 -2.84 -12.07
C SER A 221 -25.86 -3.18 -13.26
N GLY A 222 -26.46 -3.07 -14.46
CA GLY A 222 -25.77 -3.27 -15.72
C GLY A 222 -24.61 -2.25 -15.89
N GLY A 223 -23.47 -2.69 -16.41
CA GLY A 223 -22.39 -1.79 -16.81
C GLY A 223 -21.47 -1.29 -15.70
N LEU A 224 -21.64 -1.69 -14.43
CA LEU A 224 -20.76 -1.25 -13.32
C LEU A 224 -19.28 -1.59 -13.56
N THR A 225 -18.98 -2.75 -14.15
CA THR A 225 -17.61 -3.15 -14.45
C THR A 225 -16.99 -2.24 -15.51
N ALA A 226 -17.74 -1.89 -16.58
CA ALA A 226 -17.26 -0.97 -17.60
C ALA A 226 -17.05 0.44 -17.02
N ARG A 227 -17.95 0.91 -16.15
CA ARG A 227 -17.80 2.20 -15.44
C ARG A 227 -16.58 2.19 -14.53
N MET A 228 -16.36 1.10 -13.78
CA MET A 228 -15.17 0.93 -12.94
C MET A 228 -13.87 1.00 -13.75
N LEU A 229 -13.78 0.24 -14.84
CA LEU A 229 -12.59 0.23 -15.71
C LEU A 229 -12.35 1.59 -16.36
N ARG A 230 -13.38 2.28 -16.82
CA ARG A 230 -13.28 3.63 -17.39
C ARG A 230 -12.71 4.65 -16.41
N ILE A 231 -12.86 4.44 -15.10
CA ILE A 231 -12.29 5.30 -14.05
C ILE A 231 -10.92 4.79 -13.65
N ALA A 232 -10.78 3.49 -13.37
CA ALA A 232 -9.54 2.91 -12.83
C ALA A 232 -8.39 2.98 -13.83
N VAL A 233 -8.62 2.64 -15.11
CA VAL A 233 -7.55 2.52 -16.11
C VAL A 233 -6.80 3.83 -16.38
N PRO A 234 -7.44 4.99 -16.64
CA PRO A 234 -6.70 6.24 -16.86
C PRO A 234 -5.89 6.67 -15.63
N LEU A 235 -6.44 6.46 -14.43
CA LEU A 235 -5.76 6.77 -13.17
C LEU A 235 -4.58 5.82 -12.93
N ALA A 236 -4.74 4.54 -13.27
CA ALA A 236 -3.68 3.56 -13.18
C ALA A 236 -2.50 3.93 -14.10
N VAL A 237 -2.76 4.26 -15.36
CA VAL A 237 -1.71 4.65 -16.33
C VAL A 237 -0.89 5.85 -15.82
N SER A 238 -1.57 6.89 -15.30
CA SER A 238 -0.88 8.07 -14.75
C SER A 238 -0.06 7.75 -13.50
N ALA A 239 -0.57 6.85 -12.64
CA ALA A 239 0.13 6.40 -11.45
C ALA A 239 1.35 5.54 -11.82
N TYR A 240 1.22 4.66 -12.81
CA TYR A 240 2.33 3.81 -13.30
C TYR A 240 3.46 4.66 -13.89
N ALA A 241 3.14 5.64 -14.73
CA ALA A 241 4.14 6.54 -15.30
C ALA A 241 4.93 7.28 -14.20
N ARG A 242 4.23 7.81 -13.18
CA ARG A 242 4.86 8.49 -12.05
C ARG A 242 5.72 7.54 -11.21
N SER A 243 5.21 6.36 -10.91
CA SER A 243 5.93 5.36 -10.10
C SER A 243 7.16 4.82 -10.83
N ALA A 244 7.04 4.54 -12.13
CA ALA A 244 8.17 4.14 -12.96
C ALA A 244 9.27 5.22 -13.00
N LEU A 245 8.89 6.48 -13.19
CA LEU A 245 9.84 7.60 -13.18
C LEU A 245 10.56 7.72 -11.82
N SER A 246 9.83 7.63 -10.71
CA SER A 246 10.41 7.65 -9.36
C SER A 246 11.38 6.48 -9.15
N THR A 247 11.00 5.27 -9.57
CA THR A 247 11.87 4.09 -9.44
C THR A 247 13.13 4.24 -10.30
N LEU A 248 13.00 4.75 -11.53
CA LEU A 248 14.16 5.03 -12.37
C LEU A 248 15.10 6.05 -11.71
N GLN A 249 14.59 7.11 -11.11
CA GLN A 249 15.41 8.07 -10.37
C GLN A 249 16.21 7.39 -9.25
N HIS A 250 15.56 6.57 -8.43
CA HIS A 250 16.23 5.86 -7.34
C HIS A 250 17.26 4.83 -7.80
N LEU A 251 17.10 4.24 -8.99
CA LEU A 251 18.02 3.26 -9.53
C LEU A 251 19.17 3.89 -10.34
N LEU A 252 18.89 4.97 -11.07
CA LEU A 252 19.88 5.60 -11.96
C LEU A 252 20.84 6.52 -11.20
N VAL A 253 20.39 7.21 -10.14
CA VAL A 253 21.24 8.14 -9.40
C VAL A 253 22.45 7.42 -8.77
N PRO A 254 22.33 6.30 -8.05
CA PRO A 254 23.50 5.58 -7.54
C PRO A 254 24.42 5.04 -8.64
N ARG A 255 23.85 4.57 -9.77
CA ARG A 255 24.64 4.09 -10.91
C ARG A 255 25.43 5.23 -11.58
N GLY A 256 24.78 6.37 -11.78
CA GLY A 256 25.42 7.56 -12.34
C GLY A 256 26.57 8.08 -11.46
N LEU A 257 26.41 8.08 -10.14
CA LEU A 257 27.44 8.45 -9.19
C LEU A 257 28.64 7.48 -9.25
N LYS A 258 28.39 6.17 -9.31
CA LYS A 258 29.45 5.16 -9.48
C LYS A 258 30.21 5.32 -10.77
N SER A 259 29.52 5.61 -11.88
CA SER A 259 30.17 5.82 -13.19
C SER A 259 30.95 7.14 -13.26
N ALA A 260 30.61 8.13 -12.43
CA ALA A 260 31.30 9.41 -12.31
C ALA A 260 32.49 9.37 -11.30
N GLY A 261 32.81 8.18 -10.75
CA GLY A 261 33.98 8.01 -9.89
C GLY A 261 33.75 8.39 -8.41
N TYR A 262 32.53 8.67 -8.00
CA TYR A 262 32.20 8.87 -6.60
C TYR A 262 31.97 7.51 -5.92
N SER A 263 32.80 7.15 -4.94
CA SER A 263 32.56 6.00 -4.07
C SER A 263 31.36 6.32 -3.16
N ALA A 264 30.34 5.49 -3.16
CA ALA A 264 29.21 5.58 -2.25
C ALA A 264 29.58 5.01 -0.89
#